data_629db18fa7263e6e26081c285e482df1
#
_entry.id   629db18fa7263e6e26081c285e482df1
#
_cell.length_a   1.000
_cell.length_b   1.000
_cell.length_c   1.000
_cell.angle_alpha   90.00
_cell.angle_beta   90.00
_cell.angle_gamma   90.00
#
_symmetry.space_group_name_H-M   'P 1'
#
loop_
_entity.id
_entity.type
_entity.pdbx_description
1 polymer ?
#
loop_
_entity_poly.entity_id
_entity_poly.type
_entity_poly.pdbx_seq_one_letter_code
_entity_poly.pdbx_strand_id
1 'polypeptide(L)'
;MSASTPNPPPARAVAIGCLLLNALVWGVSWWPFRQLNALGLHSLWATGFAFGLSTVLISLWRPSAWPAMLRRPQLLWMVLAAGVTNAAFNWGVMIGEVVRVVLLFYLMPVWSLLLARWLLGEPITGAALGRIALAIGGAAIVLWHPETGLPLPSSLADWLGIVGGASFALVNVLVRRHREVPDETRALAMFVGGFVVATGLAAALAAGDTIAAPPAAAWPWIAGNLALALVLLGGNFALQYGAARLPAAVTAIVMLSEVVFAALSSVGLGGETLGARTIAGGLLILAATLLASLPTAAPAHAARAPGESR
;
A
#
# COMPACT_ATOMS: atom_id res chain seq x y z
N MET A 1 31.64 7.25 5.98
CA MET A 1 30.54 6.35 6.40
C MET A 1 30.32 6.58 7.90
N SER A 2 29.36 7.44 8.25
CA SER A 2 29.00 7.69 9.66
C SER A 2 28.12 6.52 10.12
N ALA A 3 28.64 5.71 11.05
CA ALA A 3 27.88 4.66 11.69
C ALA A 3 26.73 5.32 12.47
N SER A 4 25.50 5.11 12.03
CA SER A 4 24.33 5.55 12.77
C SER A 4 24.32 4.83 14.12
N THR A 5 24.46 5.60 15.21
CA THR A 5 24.31 5.08 16.57
C THR A 5 22.94 4.42 16.70
N PRO A 6 22.85 3.19 17.29
CA PRO A 6 21.57 2.52 17.49
C PRO A 6 20.66 3.42 18.34
N ASN A 7 19.40 3.60 17.90
CA ASN A 7 18.41 4.31 18.68
C ASN A 7 18.30 3.69 20.10
N PRO A 8 18.15 4.52 21.15
CA PRO A 8 17.96 4.02 22.49
C PRO A 8 16.71 3.10 22.58
N PRO A 9 16.72 2.07 23.44
CA PRO A 9 15.66 1.05 23.52
C PRO A 9 14.22 1.61 23.55
N PRO A 10 13.89 2.66 24.29
CA PRO A 10 12.53 3.21 24.31
C PRO A 10 12.13 3.83 22.95
N ALA A 11 13.03 4.48 22.24
CA ALA A 11 12.73 5.06 20.93
C ALA A 11 12.47 3.99 19.87
N ARG A 12 13.14 2.84 19.95
CA ARG A 12 12.93 1.70 19.07
C ARG A 12 11.56 1.05 19.32
N ALA A 13 11.15 0.88 20.58
CA ALA A 13 9.84 0.34 20.93
C ALA A 13 8.70 1.24 20.44
N VAL A 14 8.83 2.56 20.61
CA VAL A 14 7.86 3.55 20.10
C VAL A 14 7.76 3.47 18.56
N ALA A 15 8.89 3.36 17.86
CA ALA A 15 8.90 3.24 16.40
C ALA A 15 8.20 1.96 15.91
N ILE A 16 8.41 0.82 16.58
CA ILE A 16 7.68 -0.43 16.29
C ILE A 16 6.19 -0.25 16.58
N GLY A 17 5.82 0.35 17.71
CA GLY A 17 4.42 0.62 18.07
C GLY A 17 3.72 1.50 17.03
N CYS A 18 4.40 2.49 16.47
CA CYS A 18 3.87 3.33 15.38
C CYS A 18 3.64 2.53 14.10
N LEU A 19 4.54 1.60 13.73
CA LEU A 19 4.33 0.73 12.58
C LEU A 19 3.17 -0.25 12.79
N LEU A 20 3.05 -0.83 13.99
CA LEU A 20 1.92 -1.70 14.34
C LEU A 20 0.60 -0.93 14.30
N LEU A 21 0.58 0.31 14.78
CA LEU A 21 -0.60 1.18 14.68
C LEU A 21 -0.99 1.41 13.21
N ASN A 22 -0.04 1.71 12.34
CA ASN A 22 -0.33 1.87 10.91
C ASN A 22 -0.85 0.57 10.30
N ALA A 23 -0.23 -0.57 10.60
CA ALA A 23 -0.66 -1.87 10.12
C ALA A 23 -2.08 -2.22 10.61
N LEU A 24 -2.41 -1.89 11.86
CA LEU A 24 -3.76 -2.05 12.42
C LEU A 24 -4.76 -1.16 11.66
N VAL A 25 -4.42 0.11 11.46
CA VAL A 25 -5.29 1.07 10.73
C VAL A 25 -5.64 0.54 9.35
N TRP A 26 -4.65 0.11 8.57
CA TRP A 26 -4.90 -0.40 7.22
C TRP A 26 -5.58 -1.78 7.23
N GLY A 27 -5.16 -2.69 8.10
CA GLY A 27 -5.75 -4.03 8.22
C GLY A 27 -7.22 -4.03 8.65
N VAL A 28 -7.67 -2.97 9.36
CA VAL A 28 -9.06 -2.85 9.82
C VAL A 28 -9.87 -1.83 9.01
N SER A 29 -9.23 -1.06 8.11
CA SER A 29 -9.86 0.03 7.35
C SER A 29 -11.07 -0.41 6.50
N TRP A 30 -11.10 -1.66 6.07
CA TRP A 30 -12.21 -2.23 5.32
C TRP A 30 -13.56 -2.09 6.04
N TRP A 31 -13.56 -2.22 7.38
CA TRP A 31 -14.77 -2.17 8.17
C TRP A 31 -15.44 -0.77 8.15
N PRO A 32 -14.77 0.36 8.47
CA PRO A 32 -15.39 1.68 8.32
C PRO A 32 -15.79 2.00 6.86
N PHE A 33 -15.08 1.50 5.85
CA PHE A 33 -15.54 1.66 4.46
C PHE A 33 -16.86 0.91 4.21
N ARG A 34 -17.04 -0.31 4.72
CA ARG A 34 -18.31 -1.05 4.63
C ARG A 34 -19.44 -0.34 5.41
N GLN A 35 -19.14 0.23 6.59
CA GLN A 35 -20.13 1.00 7.36
C GLN A 35 -20.57 2.28 6.62
N LEU A 36 -19.65 3.02 6.04
CA LEU A 36 -19.95 4.19 5.24
C LEU A 36 -20.77 3.83 3.99
N ASN A 37 -20.45 2.70 3.35
CA ASN A 37 -21.22 2.20 2.22
C ASN A 37 -22.65 1.83 2.62
N ALA A 38 -22.87 1.25 3.79
CA ALA A 38 -24.19 0.97 4.33
C ALA A 38 -25.00 2.25 4.60
N LEU A 39 -24.35 3.38 4.82
CA LEU A 39 -24.96 4.71 4.91
C LEU A 39 -25.14 5.38 3.54
N GLY A 40 -24.87 4.69 2.44
CA GLY A 40 -25.00 5.17 1.06
C GLY A 40 -23.75 5.87 0.51
N LEU A 41 -22.66 5.97 1.27
CA LEU A 41 -21.42 6.59 0.79
C LEU A 41 -20.48 5.54 0.21
N HIS A 42 -20.44 5.42 -1.13
CA HIS A 42 -19.54 4.49 -1.81
C HIS A 42 -18.08 4.73 -1.43
N SER A 43 -17.27 3.65 -1.34
CA SER A 43 -15.87 3.71 -0.88
C SER A 43 -14.98 4.67 -1.68
N LEU A 44 -15.25 4.85 -2.97
CA LEU A 44 -14.52 5.82 -3.79
C LEU A 44 -14.79 7.27 -3.34
N TRP A 45 -16.05 7.62 -3.02
CA TRP A 45 -16.37 8.93 -2.44
C TRP A 45 -15.75 9.08 -1.05
N ALA A 46 -15.86 8.06 -0.20
CA ALA A 46 -15.26 8.07 1.12
C ALA A 46 -13.74 8.27 1.05
N THR A 47 -13.05 7.55 0.14
CA THR A 47 -11.62 7.74 -0.13
C THR A 47 -11.32 9.15 -0.60
N GLY A 48 -12.07 9.65 -1.58
CA GLY A 48 -11.89 11.00 -2.12
C GLY A 48 -12.01 12.06 -1.01
N PHE A 49 -13.05 12.01 -0.20
CA PHE A 49 -13.27 12.99 0.88
C PHE A 49 -12.20 12.87 1.99
N ALA A 50 -11.81 11.66 2.39
CA ALA A 50 -10.77 11.44 3.39
C ALA A 50 -9.41 11.99 2.93
N PHE A 51 -9.03 11.70 1.69
CA PHE A 51 -7.77 12.19 1.12
C PHE A 51 -7.84 13.68 0.77
N GLY A 52 -9.03 14.20 0.40
CA GLY A 52 -9.28 15.62 0.22
C GLY A 52 -9.05 16.41 1.51
N LEU A 53 -9.59 15.94 2.64
CA LEU A 53 -9.31 16.53 3.96
C LEU A 53 -7.81 16.50 4.29
N SER A 54 -7.15 15.37 4.08
CA SER A 54 -5.70 15.23 4.31
C SER A 54 -4.91 16.20 3.43
N THR A 55 -5.32 16.38 2.17
CA THR A 55 -4.75 17.38 1.26
C THR A 55 -4.89 18.79 1.80
N VAL A 56 -6.07 19.15 2.30
CA VAL A 56 -6.31 20.47 2.92
C VAL A 56 -5.42 20.67 4.14
N LEU A 57 -5.37 19.69 5.05
CA LEU A 57 -4.56 19.78 6.27
C LEU A 57 -3.06 19.93 5.97
N ILE A 58 -2.53 19.17 5.01
CA ILE A 58 -1.13 19.32 4.59
C ILE A 58 -0.89 20.66 3.90
N SER A 59 -1.85 21.13 3.09
CA SER A 59 -1.76 22.45 2.43
C SER A 59 -1.69 23.59 3.41
N LEU A 60 -2.46 23.53 4.49
CA LEU A 60 -2.43 24.52 5.58
C LEU A 60 -1.12 24.46 6.37
N TRP A 61 -0.63 23.25 6.63
CA TRP A 61 0.62 23.06 7.40
C TRP A 61 1.89 23.36 6.59
N ARG A 62 1.92 23.04 5.29
CA ARG A 62 3.08 23.19 4.39
C ARG A 62 2.67 23.76 3.04
N PRO A 63 2.24 25.02 2.96
CA PRO A 63 1.77 25.63 1.71
C PRO A 63 2.87 25.67 0.62
N SER A 64 4.15 25.68 1.03
CA SER A 64 5.30 25.63 0.12
C SER A 64 5.43 24.31 -0.67
N ALA A 65 4.74 23.24 -0.24
CA ALA A 65 4.73 21.97 -0.96
C ALA A 65 4.05 22.06 -2.34
N TRP A 66 3.05 22.95 -2.51
CA TRP A 66 2.35 23.15 -3.77
C TRP A 66 3.26 23.64 -4.91
N PRO A 67 3.93 24.80 -4.79
CA PRO A 67 4.84 25.24 -5.84
C PRO A 67 6.00 24.26 -6.06
N ALA A 68 6.47 23.58 -5.03
CA ALA A 68 7.48 22.54 -5.17
C ALA A 68 6.99 21.32 -5.97
N MET A 69 5.74 20.92 -5.81
CA MET A 69 5.09 19.84 -6.57
C MET A 69 4.83 20.27 -8.02
N LEU A 70 4.22 21.44 -8.23
CA LEU A 70 3.81 21.92 -9.55
C LEU A 70 5.00 22.19 -10.48
N ARG A 71 6.17 22.55 -9.94
CA ARG A 71 7.42 22.71 -10.70
C ARG A 71 8.04 21.38 -11.15
N ARG A 72 7.51 20.23 -10.72
CA ARG A 72 8.04 18.89 -10.99
C ARG A 72 6.99 18.00 -11.65
N PRO A 73 6.75 18.14 -12.96
CA PRO A 73 5.69 17.39 -13.66
C PRO A 73 5.85 15.87 -13.55
N GLN A 74 7.07 15.38 -13.30
CA GLN A 74 7.33 13.96 -13.06
C GLN A 74 6.61 13.42 -11.80
N LEU A 75 6.24 14.27 -10.84
CA LEU A 75 5.44 13.87 -9.68
C LEU A 75 3.99 13.53 -10.04
N LEU A 76 3.52 13.85 -11.24
CA LEU A 76 2.22 13.44 -11.73
C LEU A 76 2.07 11.91 -11.72
N TRP A 77 3.13 11.19 -12.06
CA TRP A 77 3.11 9.72 -11.96
C TRP A 77 2.91 9.22 -10.53
N MET A 78 3.46 9.93 -9.54
CA MET A 78 3.23 9.63 -8.12
C MET A 78 1.80 9.94 -7.70
N VAL A 79 1.23 11.07 -8.17
CA VAL A 79 -0.18 11.43 -7.97
C VAL A 79 -1.08 10.32 -8.51
N LEU A 80 -0.89 9.92 -9.77
CA LEU A 80 -1.70 8.89 -10.41
C LEU A 80 -1.55 7.53 -9.72
N ALA A 81 -0.32 7.09 -9.48
CA ALA A 81 -0.05 5.81 -8.86
C ALA A 81 -0.62 5.73 -7.44
N ALA A 82 -0.42 6.76 -6.59
CA ALA A 82 -0.99 6.78 -5.25
C ALA A 82 -2.52 6.85 -5.28
N GLY A 83 -3.09 7.59 -6.21
CA GLY A 83 -4.53 7.68 -6.39
C GLY A 83 -5.14 6.33 -6.78
N VAL A 84 -4.57 5.65 -7.78
CA VAL A 84 -5.01 4.31 -8.19
C VAL A 84 -4.84 3.30 -7.07
N THR A 85 -3.73 3.35 -6.33
CA THR A 85 -3.51 2.47 -5.16
C THR A 85 -4.66 2.57 -4.17
N ASN A 86 -4.97 3.79 -3.73
CA ASN A 86 -5.98 4.00 -2.68
C ASN A 86 -7.40 3.72 -3.19
N ALA A 87 -7.73 4.13 -4.42
CA ALA A 87 -9.03 3.86 -5.02
C ALA A 87 -9.25 2.34 -5.19
N ALA A 88 -8.28 1.62 -5.76
CA ALA A 88 -8.37 0.19 -6.00
C ALA A 88 -8.41 -0.61 -4.69
N PHE A 89 -7.49 -0.33 -3.75
CA PHE A 89 -7.45 -1.06 -2.48
C PHE A 89 -8.74 -0.88 -1.68
N ASN A 90 -9.16 0.37 -1.44
CA ASN A 90 -10.32 0.66 -0.61
C ASN A 90 -11.64 0.15 -1.24
N TRP A 91 -11.75 0.21 -2.56
CA TRP A 91 -12.91 -0.37 -3.24
C TRP A 91 -12.85 -1.90 -3.21
N GLY A 92 -11.68 -2.49 -3.46
CA GLY A 92 -11.50 -3.94 -3.45
C GLY A 92 -11.88 -4.60 -2.13
N VAL A 93 -11.36 -4.07 -0.99
CA VAL A 93 -11.68 -4.60 0.36
C VAL A 93 -13.13 -4.35 0.78
N MET A 94 -13.81 -3.39 0.16
CA MET A 94 -15.21 -3.12 0.40
C MET A 94 -16.11 -4.17 -0.27
N ILE A 95 -15.80 -4.59 -1.52
CA ILE A 95 -16.65 -5.47 -2.31
C ILE A 95 -16.21 -6.94 -2.30
N GLY A 96 -14.96 -7.25 -1.93
CA GLY A 96 -14.39 -8.60 -1.93
C GLY A 96 -14.15 -9.18 -0.55
N GLU A 97 -13.64 -10.43 -0.54
CA GLU A 97 -13.08 -11.02 0.67
C GLU A 97 -11.81 -10.26 1.07
N VAL A 98 -11.80 -9.72 2.29
CA VAL A 98 -10.74 -8.80 2.75
C VAL A 98 -9.36 -9.44 2.63
N VAL A 99 -9.19 -10.64 3.20
CA VAL A 99 -7.89 -11.31 3.21
C VAL A 99 -7.42 -11.62 1.79
N ARG A 100 -8.32 -12.05 0.91
CA ARG A 100 -8.00 -12.35 -0.49
C ARG A 100 -7.50 -11.11 -1.23
N VAL A 101 -8.19 -9.98 -1.09
CA VAL A 101 -7.77 -8.69 -1.71
C VAL A 101 -6.43 -8.22 -1.16
N VAL A 102 -6.23 -8.28 0.16
CA VAL A 102 -4.98 -7.92 0.81
C VAL A 102 -3.83 -8.81 0.33
N LEU A 103 -4.03 -10.14 0.22
CA LEU A 103 -2.99 -11.04 -0.28
C LEU A 103 -2.62 -10.76 -1.75
N LEU A 104 -3.60 -10.45 -2.61
CA LEU A 104 -3.33 -10.07 -3.99
C LEU A 104 -2.61 -8.72 -4.10
N PHE A 105 -2.92 -7.78 -3.22
CA PHE A 105 -2.15 -6.54 -3.08
C PHE A 105 -0.70 -6.82 -2.68
N TYR A 106 -0.45 -7.79 -1.80
CA TYR A 106 0.89 -8.21 -1.38
C TYR A 106 1.70 -8.96 -2.48
N LEU A 107 1.20 -9.04 -3.71
CA LEU A 107 2.02 -9.35 -4.90
C LEU A 107 2.96 -8.19 -5.28
N MET A 108 2.92 -7.07 -4.57
CA MET A 108 3.76 -5.89 -4.81
C MET A 108 5.28 -6.17 -4.96
N PRO A 109 5.91 -7.18 -4.30
CA PRO A 109 7.33 -7.46 -4.55
C PRO A 109 7.63 -7.89 -6.00
N VAL A 110 6.69 -8.58 -6.65
CA VAL A 110 6.81 -8.95 -8.08
C VAL A 110 6.85 -7.69 -8.94
N TRP A 111 5.88 -6.81 -8.73
CA TRP A 111 5.77 -5.54 -9.44
C TRP A 111 6.95 -4.61 -9.14
N SER A 112 7.37 -4.54 -7.86
CA SER A 112 8.51 -3.72 -7.45
C SER A 112 9.79 -4.13 -8.16
N LEU A 113 10.03 -5.43 -8.33
CA LEU A 113 11.21 -5.93 -9.03
C LEU A 113 11.18 -5.57 -10.52
N LEU A 114 10.03 -5.79 -11.18
CA LEU A 114 9.87 -5.46 -12.60
C LEU A 114 10.01 -3.96 -12.85
N LEU A 115 9.37 -3.14 -12.02
CA LEU A 115 9.45 -1.69 -12.11
C LEU A 115 10.83 -1.15 -11.76
N ALA A 116 11.52 -1.71 -10.76
CA ALA A 116 12.88 -1.33 -10.42
C ALA A 116 13.86 -1.67 -11.57
N ARG A 117 13.68 -2.82 -12.21
CA ARG A 117 14.45 -3.18 -13.41
C ARG A 117 14.23 -2.16 -14.54
N TRP A 118 12.98 -1.80 -14.79
CA TRP A 118 12.62 -0.91 -15.91
C TRP A 118 12.94 0.55 -15.63
N LEU A 119 12.61 1.07 -14.44
CA LEU A 119 12.72 2.50 -14.10
C LEU A 119 14.07 2.89 -13.48
N LEU A 120 14.75 1.96 -12.80
CA LEU A 120 15.99 2.21 -12.07
C LEU A 120 17.19 1.45 -12.68
N GLY A 121 16.96 0.55 -13.64
CA GLY A 121 18.02 -0.27 -14.24
C GLY A 121 18.58 -1.37 -13.33
N GLU A 122 17.91 -1.69 -12.21
CA GLU A 122 18.40 -2.66 -11.24
C GLU A 122 18.44 -4.09 -11.85
N PRO A 123 19.49 -4.88 -11.64
CA PRO A 123 19.60 -6.23 -12.20
C PRO A 123 18.65 -7.18 -11.49
N ILE A 124 18.03 -8.08 -12.26
CA ILE A 124 17.24 -9.20 -11.73
C ILE A 124 18.20 -10.31 -11.31
N THR A 125 18.22 -10.66 -10.03
CA THR A 125 19.06 -11.72 -9.48
C THR A 125 18.31 -13.06 -9.43
N GLY A 126 19.03 -14.19 -9.35
CA GLY A 126 18.42 -15.51 -9.17
C GLY A 126 17.55 -15.60 -7.90
N ALA A 127 18.00 -14.98 -6.80
CA ALA A 127 17.22 -14.88 -5.57
C ALA A 127 15.92 -14.09 -5.77
N ALA A 128 15.92 -13.06 -6.62
CA ALA A 128 14.73 -12.30 -6.95
C ALA A 128 13.72 -13.14 -7.76
N LEU A 129 14.20 -13.97 -8.69
CA LEU A 129 13.35 -14.90 -9.44
C LEU A 129 12.71 -15.95 -8.54
N GLY A 130 13.44 -16.49 -7.55
CA GLY A 130 12.88 -17.40 -6.56
C GLY A 130 11.73 -16.76 -5.75
N ARG A 131 11.88 -15.49 -5.35
CA ARG A 131 10.82 -14.73 -4.65
C ARG A 131 9.60 -14.49 -5.54
N ILE A 132 9.80 -14.18 -6.82
CA ILE A 132 8.70 -14.06 -7.79
C ILE A 132 7.96 -15.41 -7.91
N ALA A 133 8.69 -16.51 -8.11
CA ALA A 133 8.07 -17.83 -8.23
C ALA A 133 7.24 -18.19 -6.99
N LEU A 134 7.73 -17.87 -5.79
CA LEU A 134 7.03 -18.08 -4.54
C LEU A 134 5.74 -17.20 -4.45
N ALA A 135 5.82 -15.92 -4.81
CA ALA A 135 4.67 -15.02 -4.80
C ALA A 135 3.61 -15.42 -5.83
N ILE A 136 4.01 -15.73 -7.05
CA ILE A 136 3.09 -16.17 -8.11
C ILE A 136 2.48 -17.53 -7.78
N GLY A 137 3.26 -18.48 -7.24
CA GLY A 137 2.74 -19.76 -6.76
C GLY A 137 1.69 -19.60 -5.67
N GLY A 138 1.95 -18.72 -4.70
CA GLY A 138 0.99 -18.37 -3.67
C GLY A 138 -0.29 -17.74 -4.23
N ALA A 139 -0.15 -16.79 -5.15
CA ALA A 139 -1.30 -16.18 -5.82
C ALA A 139 -2.11 -17.20 -6.64
N ALA A 140 -1.43 -18.12 -7.33
CA ALA A 140 -2.11 -19.18 -8.07
C ALA A 140 -2.96 -20.08 -7.16
N ILE A 141 -2.47 -20.36 -5.94
CA ILE A 141 -3.24 -21.14 -4.95
C ILE A 141 -4.46 -20.33 -4.45
N VAL A 142 -4.28 -19.02 -4.16
CA VAL A 142 -5.39 -18.14 -3.71
C VAL A 142 -6.44 -17.98 -4.79
N LEU A 143 -6.01 -17.84 -6.05
CA LEU A 143 -6.88 -17.59 -7.19
C LEU A 143 -7.48 -18.88 -7.79
N TRP A 144 -7.06 -20.06 -7.33
CA TRP A 144 -7.52 -21.32 -7.89
C TRP A 144 -9.04 -21.51 -7.76
N HIS A 145 -9.70 -21.71 -8.89
CA HIS A 145 -11.13 -22.04 -8.97
C HIS A 145 -11.31 -23.49 -9.39
N PRO A 146 -11.96 -24.33 -8.55
CA PRO A 146 -12.18 -25.75 -8.87
C PRO A 146 -12.97 -25.97 -10.17
N GLU A 147 -13.94 -25.07 -10.45
CA GLU A 147 -14.84 -25.18 -11.60
C GLU A 147 -14.15 -24.91 -12.94
N THR A 148 -13.21 -23.98 -12.98
CA THR A 148 -12.48 -23.61 -14.20
C THR A 148 -11.12 -24.28 -14.32
N GLY A 149 -10.56 -24.78 -13.21
CA GLY A 149 -9.21 -25.34 -13.14
C GLY A 149 -8.09 -24.32 -13.41
N LEU A 150 -8.40 -23.02 -13.44
CA LEU A 150 -7.45 -21.97 -13.77
C LEU A 150 -7.30 -20.99 -12.60
N PRO A 151 -6.05 -20.60 -12.24
CA PRO A 151 -5.78 -19.62 -11.20
C PRO A 151 -5.82 -18.19 -11.77
N LEU A 152 -6.98 -17.77 -12.26
CA LEU A 152 -7.17 -16.44 -12.83
C LEU A 152 -8.03 -15.56 -11.90
N PRO A 153 -7.81 -14.21 -11.90
CA PRO A 153 -8.70 -13.29 -11.23
C PRO A 153 -10.11 -13.43 -11.81
N SER A 154 -11.09 -13.69 -10.96
CA SER A 154 -12.47 -13.98 -11.37
C SER A 154 -13.45 -12.87 -10.99
N SER A 155 -13.05 -11.94 -10.14
CA SER A 155 -13.89 -10.86 -9.65
C SER A 155 -13.23 -9.49 -9.84
N LEU A 156 -14.06 -8.44 -9.83
CA LEU A 156 -13.53 -7.07 -9.79
C LEU A 156 -12.64 -6.84 -8.58
N ALA A 157 -12.97 -7.42 -7.42
CA ALA A 157 -12.16 -7.31 -6.21
C ALA A 157 -10.76 -7.91 -6.37
N ASP A 158 -10.62 -9.05 -7.08
CA ASP A 158 -9.31 -9.64 -7.38
C ASP A 158 -8.45 -8.69 -8.23
N TRP A 159 -9.03 -8.14 -9.29
CA TRP A 159 -8.34 -7.17 -10.14
C TRP A 159 -7.96 -5.90 -9.39
N LEU A 160 -8.84 -5.39 -8.53
CA LEU A 160 -8.56 -4.21 -7.70
C LEU A 160 -7.42 -4.49 -6.71
N GLY A 161 -7.34 -5.67 -6.12
CA GLY A 161 -6.21 -6.08 -5.28
C GLY A 161 -4.88 -6.07 -6.05
N ILE A 162 -4.85 -6.69 -7.23
CA ILE A 162 -3.65 -6.77 -8.08
C ILE A 162 -3.22 -5.38 -8.58
N VAL A 163 -4.16 -4.59 -9.10
CA VAL A 163 -3.89 -3.22 -9.60
C VAL A 163 -3.44 -2.31 -8.47
N GLY A 164 -4.07 -2.41 -7.30
CA GLY A 164 -3.66 -1.67 -6.09
C GLY A 164 -2.23 -1.99 -5.70
N GLY A 165 -1.86 -3.27 -5.65
CA GLY A 165 -0.50 -3.73 -5.33
C GLY A 165 0.54 -3.29 -6.37
N ALA A 166 0.22 -3.38 -7.66
CA ALA A 166 1.10 -2.91 -8.74
C ALA A 166 1.32 -1.39 -8.67
N SER A 167 0.25 -0.63 -8.44
CA SER A 167 0.32 0.83 -8.30
C SER A 167 1.10 1.23 -7.05
N PHE A 168 0.92 0.52 -5.94
CA PHE A 168 1.69 0.77 -4.72
C PHE A 168 3.18 0.46 -4.91
N ALA A 169 3.52 -0.59 -5.64
CA ALA A 169 4.90 -0.87 -6.03
C ALA A 169 5.49 0.27 -6.86
N LEU A 170 4.71 0.85 -7.79
CA LEU A 170 5.12 2.02 -8.57
C LEU A 170 5.34 3.24 -7.67
N VAL A 171 4.45 3.51 -6.70
CA VAL A 171 4.66 4.58 -5.69
C VAL A 171 5.99 4.40 -4.99
N ASN A 172 6.29 3.19 -4.48
CA ASN A 172 7.55 2.91 -3.78
C ASN A 172 8.80 3.12 -4.66
N VAL A 173 8.74 2.71 -5.92
CA VAL A 173 9.85 2.93 -6.87
C VAL A 173 10.01 4.42 -7.20
N LEU A 174 8.90 5.17 -7.36
CA LEU A 174 8.93 6.61 -7.61
C LEU A 174 9.43 7.39 -6.39
N VAL A 175 9.07 6.99 -5.17
CA VAL A 175 9.61 7.58 -3.93
C VAL A 175 11.13 7.41 -3.88
N ARG A 176 11.65 6.22 -4.23
CA ARG A 176 13.10 5.98 -4.32
C ARG A 176 13.77 6.79 -5.42
N ARG A 177 13.13 6.90 -6.59
CA ARG A 177 13.62 7.67 -7.74
C ARG A 177 13.71 9.17 -7.45
N HIS A 178 12.75 9.70 -6.69
CA HIS A 178 12.62 11.11 -6.36
C HIS A 178 12.96 11.41 -4.89
N ARG A 179 13.97 10.70 -4.36
CA ARG A 179 14.40 10.86 -2.95
C ARG A 179 14.93 12.26 -2.61
N GLU A 180 15.31 13.04 -3.61
CA GLU A 180 15.74 14.43 -3.49
C GLU A 180 14.59 15.42 -3.28
N VAL A 181 13.34 14.98 -3.51
CA VAL A 181 12.14 15.80 -3.29
C VAL A 181 11.79 15.78 -1.80
N PRO A 182 11.47 16.91 -1.19
CA PRO A 182 11.06 16.97 0.22
C PRO A 182 9.89 16.04 0.53
N ASP A 183 9.91 15.43 1.72
CA ASP A 183 8.90 14.45 2.14
C ASP A 183 7.48 15.02 2.12
N GLU A 184 7.29 16.26 2.56
CA GLU A 184 6.01 16.95 2.53
C GLU A 184 5.47 17.15 1.11
N THR A 185 6.35 17.37 0.13
CA THR A 185 5.95 17.50 -1.29
C THR A 185 5.52 16.15 -1.86
N ARG A 186 6.23 15.06 -1.53
CA ARG A 186 5.83 13.70 -1.92
C ARG A 186 4.53 13.29 -1.25
N ALA A 187 4.38 13.57 0.05
CA ALA A 187 3.15 13.33 0.80
C ALA A 187 1.96 14.08 0.17
N LEU A 188 2.13 15.38 -0.13
CA LEU A 188 1.10 16.15 -0.81
C LEU A 188 0.70 15.51 -2.15
N ALA A 189 1.66 15.11 -2.98
CA ALA A 189 1.38 14.44 -4.25
C ALA A 189 0.56 13.16 -4.07
N MET A 190 0.88 12.35 -3.06
CA MET A 190 0.14 11.12 -2.76
C MET A 190 -1.29 11.41 -2.26
N PHE A 191 -1.49 12.40 -1.39
CA PHE A 191 -2.84 12.77 -0.91
C PHE A 191 -3.68 13.41 -2.01
N VAL A 192 -3.10 14.31 -2.80
CA VAL A 192 -3.76 14.86 -4.00
C VAL A 192 -4.17 13.74 -4.95
N GLY A 193 -3.32 12.74 -5.13
CA GLY A 193 -3.61 11.55 -5.94
C GLY A 193 -4.84 10.79 -5.43
N GLY A 194 -4.86 10.46 -4.15
CA GLY A 194 -6.00 9.80 -3.52
C GLY A 194 -7.30 10.59 -3.66
N PHE A 195 -7.24 11.90 -3.47
CA PHE A 195 -8.38 12.80 -3.66
C PHE A 195 -8.86 12.83 -5.12
N VAL A 196 -7.97 13.20 -6.05
CA VAL A 196 -8.35 13.47 -7.45
C VAL A 196 -8.77 12.19 -8.17
N VAL A 197 -8.02 11.10 -8.01
CA VAL A 197 -8.30 9.85 -8.73
C VAL A 197 -9.56 9.18 -8.17
N ALA A 198 -9.69 9.06 -6.84
CA ALA A 198 -10.87 8.43 -6.27
C ALA A 198 -12.15 9.23 -6.54
N THR A 199 -12.11 10.57 -6.37
CA THR A 199 -13.27 11.43 -6.64
C THR A 199 -13.60 11.48 -8.13
N GLY A 200 -12.57 11.58 -9.00
CA GLY A 200 -12.75 11.59 -10.46
C GLY A 200 -13.34 10.29 -10.98
N LEU A 201 -12.85 9.14 -10.49
CA LEU A 201 -13.40 7.84 -10.81
C LEU A 201 -14.84 7.68 -10.28
N ALA A 202 -15.08 8.11 -9.05
CA ALA A 202 -16.43 8.09 -8.46
C ALA A 202 -17.41 8.94 -9.27
N ALA A 203 -17.01 10.15 -9.67
CA ALA A 203 -17.84 11.03 -10.49
C ALA A 203 -18.13 10.43 -11.88
N ALA A 204 -17.13 9.83 -12.52
CA ALA A 204 -17.30 9.17 -13.82
C ALA A 204 -18.26 7.98 -13.74
N LEU A 205 -18.11 7.13 -12.71
CA LEU A 205 -19.00 5.97 -12.49
C LEU A 205 -20.41 6.39 -12.08
N ALA A 206 -20.56 7.47 -11.33
CA ALA A 206 -21.87 8.02 -10.97
C ALA A 206 -22.56 8.67 -12.17
N ALA A 207 -21.84 9.34 -13.06
CA ALA A 207 -22.40 9.85 -14.32
C ALA A 207 -22.87 8.76 -15.27
N GLY A 208 -22.32 7.54 -15.15
CA GLY A 208 -22.75 6.33 -15.88
C GLY A 208 -23.71 5.45 -15.10
N ASP A 209 -24.32 5.93 -14.03
CA ASP A 209 -25.25 5.20 -13.17
C ASP A 209 -24.72 3.86 -12.60
N THR A 210 -23.38 3.70 -12.59
CA THR A 210 -22.74 2.49 -12.06
C THR A 210 -22.66 2.50 -10.54
N ILE A 211 -22.48 3.67 -9.93
CA ILE A 211 -22.51 3.89 -8.48
C ILE A 211 -23.40 5.09 -8.17
N ALA A 212 -23.96 5.10 -6.95
CA ALA A 212 -24.72 6.26 -6.51
C ALA A 212 -23.85 7.51 -6.30
N ALA A 213 -24.42 8.68 -6.55
CA ALA A 213 -23.86 9.96 -6.09
C ALA A 213 -23.77 9.95 -4.55
N PRO A 214 -22.96 10.86 -3.94
CA PRO A 214 -22.92 10.97 -2.48
C PRO A 214 -24.32 11.21 -1.93
N PRO A 215 -24.69 10.58 -0.79
CA PRO A 215 -25.99 10.80 -0.19
C PRO A 215 -26.12 12.25 0.29
N ALA A 216 -27.36 12.71 0.51
CA ALA A 216 -27.60 14.02 1.11
C ALA A 216 -26.79 14.17 2.41
N ALA A 217 -26.36 15.41 2.68
CA ALA A 217 -25.52 15.69 3.85
C ALA A 217 -26.23 15.24 5.13
N ALA A 218 -25.62 14.28 5.82
CA ALA A 218 -26.13 13.73 7.07
C ALA A 218 -24.97 13.46 8.04
N TRP A 219 -25.16 13.83 9.29
CA TRP A 219 -24.13 13.75 10.31
C TRP A 219 -23.48 12.36 10.45
N PRO A 220 -24.22 11.23 10.40
CA PRO A 220 -23.61 9.92 10.60
C PRO A 220 -22.48 9.59 9.61
N TRP A 221 -22.69 9.79 8.30
CA TRP A 221 -21.65 9.50 7.31
C TRP A 221 -20.56 10.56 7.29
N ILE A 222 -20.90 11.84 7.54
CA ILE A 222 -19.92 12.94 7.60
C ILE A 222 -18.96 12.70 8.76
N ALA A 223 -19.47 12.42 9.97
CA ALA A 223 -18.66 12.14 11.14
C ALA A 223 -17.82 10.84 10.96
N GLY A 224 -18.42 9.79 10.41
CA GLY A 224 -17.71 8.54 10.12
C GLY A 224 -16.57 8.73 9.14
N ASN A 225 -16.78 9.48 8.06
CA ASN A 225 -15.74 9.75 7.08
C ASN A 225 -14.66 10.71 7.61
N LEU A 226 -15.03 11.69 8.44
CA LEU A 226 -14.07 12.55 9.13
C LEU A 226 -13.18 11.73 10.08
N ALA A 227 -13.78 10.85 10.88
CA ALA A 227 -13.04 9.95 11.76
C ALA A 227 -12.08 9.05 10.96
N LEU A 228 -12.57 8.45 9.86
CA LEU A 228 -11.75 7.65 8.95
C LEU A 228 -10.56 8.45 8.41
N ALA A 229 -10.79 9.67 7.94
CA ALA A 229 -9.75 10.55 7.43
C ALA A 229 -8.66 10.84 8.47
N LEU A 230 -9.04 11.14 9.70
CA LEU A 230 -8.11 11.41 10.81
C LEU A 230 -7.32 10.15 11.21
N VAL A 231 -7.96 8.99 11.21
CA VAL A 231 -7.33 7.70 11.52
C VAL A 231 -6.31 7.33 10.42
N LEU A 232 -6.68 7.46 9.14
CA LEU A 232 -5.77 7.19 8.02
C LEU A 232 -4.58 8.18 8.01
N LEU A 233 -4.84 9.44 8.27
CA LEU A 233 -3.79 10.47 8.37
C LEU A 233 -2.84 10.17 9.55
N GLY A 234 -3.38 9.86 10.72
CA GLY A 234 -2.63 9.47 11.91
C GLY A 234 -1.79 8.21 11.69
N GLY A 235 -2.38 7.18 11.06
CA GLY A 235 -1.68 5.97 10.63
C GLY A 235 -0.50 6.27 9.70
N ASN A 236 -0.70 7.16 8.73
CA ASN A 236 0.37 7.57 7.82
C ASN A 236 1.52 8.30 8.55
N PHE A 237 1.22 9.20 9.49
CA PHE A 237 2.26 9.82 10.32
C PHE A 237 2.99 8.81 11.19
N ALA A 238 2.28 7.84 11.75
CA ALA A 238 2.87 6.75 12.52
C ALA A 238 3.81 5.89 11.66
N LEU A 239 3.40 5.56 10.42
CA LEU A 239 4.25 4.87 9.45
C LEU A 239 5.54 5.66 9.19
N GLN A 240 5.44 6.94 8.87
CA GLN A 240 6.60 7.78 8.57
C GLN A 240 7.54 7.89 9.79
N TYR A 241 6.99 8.05 10.99
CA TYR A 241 7.80 8.09 12.21
C TYR A 241 8.56 6.78 12.44
N GLY A 242 7.88 5.64 12.31
CA GLY A 242 8.47 4.32 12.50
C GLY A 242 9.51 3.97 11.43
N ALA A 243 9.15 4.16 10.16
CA ALA A 243 10.02 3.84 9.02
C ALA A 243 11.31 4.70 8.98
N ALA A 244 11.24 5.94 9.45
CA ALA A 244 12.42 6.81 9.52
C ALA A 244 13.44 6.37 10.60
N ARG A 245 13.04 5.54 11.57
CA ARG A 245 13.84 5.17 12.75
C ARG A 245 14.26 3.71 12.80
N LEU A 246 13.76 2.88 11.89
CA LEU A 246 14.02 1.44 11.85
C LEU A 246 14.65 1.04 10.51
N PRO A 247 15.48 0.00 10.50
CA PRO A 247 15.96 -0.59 9.26
C PRO A 247 14.78 -1.01 8.37
N ALA A 248 14.92 -0.86 7.06
CA ALA A 248 13.86 -1.18 6.10
C ALA A 248 13.34 -2.63 6.24
N ALA A 249 14.24 -3.59 6.51
CA ALA A 249 13.86 -4.98 6.74
C ALA A 249 12.94 -5.14 7.98
N VAL A 250 13.26 -4.45 9.08
CA VAL A 250 12.43 -4.47 10.30
C VAL A 250 11.07 -3.82 10.03
N THR A 251 11.07 -2.66 9.35
CA THR A 251 9.84 -1.97 8.95
C THR A 251 8.94 -2.90 8.12
N ALA A 252 9.49 -3.57 7.11
CA ALA A 252 8.73 -4.47 6.25
C ALA A 252 8.17 -5.68 7.03
N ILE A 253 8.95 -6.27 7.94
CA ILE A 253 8.49 -7.39 8.78
C ILE A 253 7.32 -6.95 9.68
N VAL A 254 7.44 -5.78 10.33
CA VAL A 254 6.38 -5.27 11.20
C VAL A 254 5.12 -4.96 10.38
N MET A 255 5.27 -4.40 9.16
CA MET A 255 4.13 -4.09 8.29
C MET A 255 3.38 -5.34 7.82
N LEU A 256 3.99 -6.53 7.78
CA LEU A 256 3.27 -7.77 7.50
C LEU A 256 2.18 -8.11 8.54
N SER A 257 2.23 -7.51 9.73
CA SER A 257 1.15 -7.63 10.72
C SER A 257 -0.19 -7.06 10.23
N GLU A 258 -0.20 -6.20 9.20
CA GLU A 258 -1.42 -5.73 8.53
C GLU A 258 -2.28 -6.91 8.05
N VAL A 259 -1.67 -7.93 7.45
CA VAL A 259 -2.40 -9.13 7.00
C VAL A 259 -3.01 -9.89 8.16
N VAL A 260 -2.30 -9.94 9.29
CA VAL A 260 -2.83 -10.57 10.53
C VAL A 260 -4.02 -9.78 11.05
N PHE A 261 -3.92 -8.45 11.11
CA PHE A 261 -5.03 -7.59 11.53
C PHE A 261 -6.22 -7.67 10.57
N ALA A 262 -5.96 -7.71 9.26
CA ALA A 262 -7.00 -7.92 8.24
C ALA A 262 -7.70 -9.27 8.44
N ALA A 263 -6.95 -10.34 8.63
CA ALA A 263 -7.50 -11.69 8.84
C ALA A 263 -8.33 -11.77 10.14
N LEU A 264 -7.78 -11.29 11.27
CA LEU A 264 -8.48 -11.32 12.54
C LEU A 264 -9.75 -10.46 12.52
N SER A 265 -9.67 -9.27 11.93
CA SER A 265 -10.82 -8.37 11.85
C SER A 265 -11.88 -8.88 10.87
N SER A 266 -11.50 -9.46 9.72
CA SER A 266 -12.47 -9.98 8.75
C SER A 266 -13.23 -11.20 9.28
N VAL A 267 -12.56 -12.08 10.03
CA VAL A 267 -13.23 -13.21 10.70
C VAL A 267 -14.10 -12.71 11.87
N GLY A 268 -13.56 -11.83 12.74
CA GLY A 268 -14.24 -11.41 13.95
C GLY A 268 -15.38 -10.40 13.71
N LEU A 269 -15.21 -9.44 12.80
CA LEU A 269 -16.19 -8.38 12.51
C LEU A 269 -16.97 -8.63 11.22
N GLY A 270 -16.34 -9.30 10.25
CA GLY A 270 -16.90 -9.52 8.92
C GLY A 270 -17.59 -10.86 8.75
N GLY A 271 -17.40 -11.80 9.68
CA GLY A 271 -17.93 -13.16 9.56
C GLY A 271 -17.28 -13.97 8.42
N GLU A 272 -16.14 -13.52 7.88
CA GLU A 272 -15.44 -14.23 6.81
C GLU A 272 -14.81 -15.54 7.36
N THR A 273 -14.79 -16.58 6.54
CA THR A 273 -14.11 -17.84 6.87
C THR A 273 -12.86 -17.99 5.99
N LEU A 274 -11.71 -18.23 6.64
CA LEU A 274 -10.47 -18.42 5.91
C LEU A 274 -10.35 -19.88 5.44
N GLY A 275 -10.50 -20.08 4.14
CA GLY A 275 -10.26 -21.39 3.52
C GLY A 275 -8.79 -21.81 3.58
N ALA A 276 -8.52 -23.11 3.61
CA ALA A 276 -7.15 -23.67 3.64
C ALA A 276 -6.29 -23.17 2.46
N ARG A 277 -6.87 -22.93 1.29
CA ARG A 277 -6.17 -22.37 0.12
C ARG A 277 -5.72 -20.93 0.35
N THR A 278 -6.59 -20.09 0.91
CA THR A 278 -6.27 -18.70 1.25
C THR A 278 -5.12 -18.64 2.27
N ILE A 279 -5.15 -19.54 3.26
CA ILE A 279 -4.06 -19.63 4.25
C ILE A 279 -2.76 -20.10 3.59
N ALA A 280 -2.78 -21.21 2.84
CA ALA A 280 -1.58 -21.78 2.23
C ALA A 280 -0.96 -20.82 1.20
N GLY A 281 -1.76 -20.29 0.28
CA GLY A 281 -1.27 -19.33 -0.72
C GLY A 281 -0.82 -18.02 -0.09
N GLY A 282 -1.53 -17.54 0.94
CA GLY A 282 -1.18 -16.36 1.72
C GLY A 282 0.18 -16.50 2.40
N LEU A 283 0.48 -17.64 3.03
CA LEU A 283 1.78 -17.90 3.65
C LEU A 283 2.92 -17.83 2.63
N LEU A 284 2.72 -18.32 1.41
CA LEU A 284 3.73 -18.23 0.34
C LEU A 284 3.96 -16.79 -0.12
N ILE A 285 2.89 -15.98 -0.29
CA ILE A 285 2.99 -14.57 -0.65
C ILE A 285 3.71 -13.79 0.45
N LEU A 286 3.35 -14.02 1.70
CA LEU A 286 3.99 -13.37 2.86
C LEU A 286 5.45 -13.77 3.00
N ALA A 287 5.80 -15.04 2.76
CA ALA A 287 7.18 -15.51 2.75
C ALA A 287 7.98 -14.83 1.62
N ALA A 288 7.42 -14.69 0.42
CA ALA A 288 8.05 -13.96 -0.69
C ALA A 288 8.32 -12.50 -0.32
N THR A 289 7.34 -11.83 0.31
CA THR A 289 7.46 -10.44 0.76
C THR A 289 8.52 -10.30 1.85
N LEU A 290 8.53 -11.21 2.82
CA LEU A 290 9.53 -11.26 3.88
C LEU A 290 10.94 -11.44 3.31
N LEU A 291 11.13 -12.41 2.41
CA LEU A 291 12.41 -12.64 1.73
C LEU A 291 12.85 -11.46 0.86
N ALA A 292 11.90 -10.67 0.31
CA ALA A 292 12.22 -9.48 -0.46
C ALA A 292 12.74 -8.33 0.42
N SER A 293 12.39 -8.30 1.70
CA SER A 293 12.82 -7.28 2.66
C SER A 293 14.17 -7.59 3.32
N LEU A 294 14.69 -8.82 3.20
CA LEU A 294 15.99 -9.18 3.76
C LEU A 294 17.12 -8.61 2.89
N PRO A 295 18.24 -8.16 3.51
CA PRO A 295 19.41 -7.71 2.78
C PRO A 295 19.94 -8.83 1.87
N THR A 296 20.06 -8.59 0.59
CA THR A 296 20.74 -9.49 -0.32
C THR A 296 22.24 -9.35 -0.07
N ALA A 297 22.94 -10.46 0.19
CA ALA A 297 24.41 -10.45 0.27
C ALA A 297 24.96 -9.85 -1.03
N ALA A 298 25.79 -8.81 -0.92
CA ALA A 298 26.45 -8.23 -2.08
C ALA A 298 27.27 -9.35 -2.77
N PRO A 299 27.25 -9.44 -4.12
CA PRO A 299 28.07 -10.41 -4.81
C PRO A 299 29.55 -10.16 -4.47
N ALA A 300 30.27 -11.19 -4.06
CA ALA A 300 31.67 -11.19 -3.61
C ALA A 300 32.69 -10.85 -4.72
N HIS A 301 32.30 -10.08 -5.72
CA HIS A 301 33.14 -9.77 -6.90
C HIS A 301 33.79 -8.39 -6.89
N ALA A 302 33.72 -7.62 -5.78
CA ALA A 302 34.34 -6.28 -5.70
C ALA A 302 35.62 -6.24 -4.86
N ALA A 303 36.20 -7.38 -4.47
CA ALA A 303 37.46 -7.41 -3.73
C ALA A 303 38.60 -8.05 -4.57
N ARG A 304 38.79 -7.57 -5.81
CA ARG A 304 40.13 -7.68 -6.45
C ARG A 304 40.83 -6.37 -6.24
N ALA A 305 41.75 -6.38 -5.29
CA ALA A 305 42.71 -5.29 -5.06
C ALA A 305 43.53 -5.03 -6.34
N PRO A 306 43.77 -3.76 -6.69
CA PRO A 306 44.80 -3.43 -7.68
C PRO A 306 46.13 -3.40 -6.95
N GLY A 307 47.01 -4.29 -7.29
CA GLY A 307 48.37 -4.20 -6.77
C GLY A 307 49.16 -5.47 -6.99
N GLU A 308 49.69 -5.60 -8.19
CA GLU A 308 51.02 -6.19 -8.42
C GLU A 308 51.39 -5.92 -9.87
N SER A 309 52.00 -4.76 -10.11
CA SER A 309 52.83 -4.50 -11.28
C SER A 309 54.28 -4.73 -10.87
N ARG A 310 54.88 -5.73 -11.45
CA ARG A 310 56.32 -5.75 -11.67
C ARG A 310 56.67 -5.02 -12.95
#